data_c41c1a67e788f096bff4ccf203cb6360
#
_entry.id   c41c1a67e788f096bff4ccf203cb6360
#
_cell.length_a   1.000
_cell.length_b   1.000
_cell.length_c   1.000
_cell.angle_alpha   90.00
_cell.angle_beta   90.00
_cell.angle_gamma   90.00
#
_symmetry.space_group_name_H-M   'P 1'
#
loop_
_entity.id
_entity.type
_entity.pdbx_description
1 polymer ?
#
loop_
_entity_poly.entity_id
_entity_poly.type
_entity_poly.pdbx_seq_one_letter_code
_entity_poly.pdbx_strand_id
1 'polypeptide(L)'
;MKNKKKVVYVGLSADIIHEGHINILKIAYKYGNVIVGLLTDEAIASYKNIPYLDFKSRKIIIQNIKYVKKVIPQTTLDYVPNLNLLKPDFVVHGNDWRKGVQMKTRERVIKTLKKWSGKLIEVKYTKNISSTMLKKRLIKNYVIKK
;
A
#
# COMPACT_ATOMS: atom_id res chain seq x y z
N MET A 1 -29.22 -14.95 6.77
CA MET A 1 -27.78 -14.83 7.11
C MET A 1 -27.19 -13.65 6.39
N LYS A 2 -26.61 -12.71 7.13
CA LYS A 2 -25.87 -11.60 6.50
C LYS A 2 -24.56 -12.16 5.95
N ASN A 3 -24.35 -12.10 4.62
CA ASN A 3 -23.09 -12.42 4.01
C ASN A 3 -22.01 -11.49 4.58
N LYS A 4 -21.01 -12.07 5.28
CA LYS A 4 -19.88 -11.31 5.81
C LYS A 4 -19.12 -10.73 4.63
N LYS A 5 -18.93 -9.40 4.61
CA LYS A 5 -18.11 -8.76 3.58
C LYS A 5 -16.69 -9.28 3.62
N LYS A 6 -16.12 -9.52 2.44
CA LYS A 6 -14.71 -9.90 2.29
C LYS A 6 -13.80 -8.80 2.83
N VAL A 7 -12.64 -9.20 3.31
CA VAL A 7 -11.61 -8.28 3.80
C VAL A 7 -10.49 -8.19 2.76
N VAL A 8 -10.11 -6.97 2.43
CA VAL A 8 -9.06 -6.68 1.46
C VAL A 8 -7.94 -5.90 2.16
N TYR A 9 -6.72 -6.37 2.04
CA TYR A 9 -5.55 -5.71 2.61
C TYR A 9 -4.75 -5.01 1.51
N VAL A 10 -4.39 -3.75 1.75
CA VAL A 10 -3.52 -2.97 0.85
C VAL A 10 -2.40 -2.36 1.67
N GLY A 11 -1.17 -2.76 1.41
CA GLY A 11 0.01 -2.14 2.04
C GLY A 11 0.44 -0.90 1.26
N LEU A 12 0.61 0.22 1.94
CA LEU A 12 1.01 1.49 1.32
C LEU A 12 2.04 2.24 2.16
N SER A 13 3.01 2.86 1.50
CA SER A 13 3.81 3.91 2.12
C SER A 13 3.06 5.25 2.09
N ALA A 14 2.38 5.53 1.00
CA ALA A 14 1.52 6.71 0.83
C ALA A 14 2.24 8.04 1.12
N ASP A 15 3.51 8.10 0.79
CA ASP A 15 4.29 9.31 0.89
C ASP A 15 4.18 10.06 -0.44
N ILE A 16 3.43 11.15 -0.42
CA ILE A 16 2.87 11.85 -1.57
C ILE A 16 1.83 10.99 -2.30
N ILE A 17 0.60 11.07 -1.83
CA ILE A 17 -0.56 10.43 -2.45
C ILE A 17 -0.78 10.98 -3.85
N HIS A 18 -1.10 10.08 -4.78
CA HIS A 18 -1.43 10.45 -6.15
C HIS A 18 -2.48 9.48 -6.72
N GLU A 19 -2.88 9.73 -7.95
CA GLU A 19 -3.94 8.95 -8.63
C GLU A 19 -3.64 7.45 -8.72
N GLY A 20 -2.36 7.06 -8.78
CA GLY A 20 -1.98 5.64 -8.77
C GLY A 20 -2.42 4.93 -7.50
N HIS A 21 -2.25 5.56 -6.35
CA HIS A 21 -2.75 5.03 -5.07
C HIS A 21 -4.27 4.94 -5.05
N ILE A 22 -4.95 5.96 -5.55
CA ILE A 22 -6.42 5.98 -5.61
C ILE A 22 -6.95 4.86 -6.51
N ASN A 23 -6.31 4.61 -7.64
CA ASN A 23 -6.69 3.51 -8.55
C ASN A 23 -6.61 2.15 -7.87
N ILE A 24 -5.54 1.90 -7.12
CA ILE A 24 -5.39 0.64 -6.35
C ILE A 24 -6.50 0.52 -5.31
N LEU A 25 -6.75 1.56 -4.54
CA LEU A 25 -7.77 1.56 -3.50
C LEU A 25 -9.18 1.40 -4.07
N LYS A 26 -9.48 2.04 -5.20
CA LYS A 26 -10.74 1.91 -5.91
C LYS A 26 -10.99 0.47 -6.38
N ILE A 27 -9.97 -0.18 -6.91
CA ILE A 27 -10.05 -1.58 -7.33
C ILE A 27 -10.22 -2.48 -6.12
N ALA A 28 -9.43 -2.28 -5.06
CA ALA A 28 -9.55 -3.04 -3.82
C ALA A 28 -10.97 -2.96 -3.24
N TYR A 29 -11.57 -1.79 -3.26
CA TYR A 29 -12.93 -1.56 -2.78
C TYR A 29 -13.99 -2.44 -3.48
N LYS A 30 -13.76 -2.81 -4.74
CA LYS A 30 -14.65 -3.72 -5.47
C LYS A 30 -14.63 -5.14 -4.91
N TYR A 31 -13.58 -5.53 -4.22
CA TYR A 31 -13.43 -6.87 -3.65
C TYR A 31 -13.96 -6.99 -2.22
N GLY A 32 -14.10 -5.89 -1.50
CA GLY A 32 -14.60 -5.92 -0.13
C GLY A 32 -14.20 -4.71 0.70
N ASN A 33 -14.20 -4.89 2.02
CA ASN A 33 -13.78 -3.86 2.96
C ASN A 33 -12.26 -3.69 2.93
N VAL A 34 -11.81 -2.49 2.62
CA VAL A 34 -10.38 -2.20 2.47
C VAL A 34 -9.77 -1.80 3.81
N ILE A 35 -8.78 -2.56 4.23
CA ILE A 35 -7.92 -2.24 5.37
C ILE A 35 -6.54 -1.90 4.81
N VAL A 36 -6.08 -0.70 5.06
CA VAL A 36 -4.75 -0.25 4.63
C VAL A 36 -3.74 -0.51 5.73
N GLY A 37 -2.70 -1.27 5.40
CA GLY A 37 -1.49 -1.38 6.20
C GLY A 37 -0.56 -0.23 5.82
N LEU A 38 -0.54 0.81 6.63
CA LEU A 38 0.26 2.00 6.36
C LEU A 38 1.66 1.83 6.96
N LEU A 39 2.69 1.87 6.12
CA LEU A 39 4.06 1.72 6.59
C LEU A 39 4.42 2.84 7.56
N THR A 40 5.04 2.47 8.68
CA THR A 40 5.58 3.43 9.64
C THR A 40 6.76 4.18 9.04
N ASP A 41 7.15 5.28 9.64
CA ASP A 41 8.31 6.07 9.19
C ASP A 41 9.58 5.20 9.18
N GLU A 42 9.76 4.39 10.22
CA GLU A 42 10.89 3.47 10.36
C GLU A 42 10.86 2.38 9.27
N ALA A 43 9.69 1.85 8.97
CA ALA A 43 9.55 0.83 7.91
C ALA A 43 9.93 1.41 6.55
N ILE A 44 9.51 2.64 6.25
CA ILE A 44 9.90 3.31 5.01
C ILE A 44 11.41 3.57 4.98
N ALA A 45 11.97 4.10 6.06
CA ALA A 45 13.39 4.43 6.15
C ALA A 45 14.30 3.19 6.03
N SER A 46 13.76 2.00 6.33
CA SER A 46 14.53 0.75 6.21
C SER A 46 14.91 0.38 4.78
N TYR A 47 14.23 0.91 3.76
CA TYR A 47 14.49 0.55 2.37
C TYR A 47 14.55 1.74 1.41
N LYS A 48 14.20 2.93 1.85
CA LYS A 48 14.31 4.17 1.07
C LYS A 48 14.44 5.36 2.02
N ASN A 49 14.35 6.56 1.52
CA ASN A 49 14.51 7.80 2.30
C ASN A 49 13.39 7.98 3.33
N ILE A 50 13.67 8.76 4.38
CA ILE A 50 12.67 9.20 5.35
C ILE A 50 11.49 9.84 4.60
N PRO A 51 10.23 9.53 4.96
CA PRO A 51 9.08 10.10 4.27
C PRO A 51 8.97 11.62 4.50
N TYR A 52 8.41 12.34 3.52
CA TYR A 52 8.13 13.76 3.63
C TYR A 52 7.02 14.07 4.64
N LEU A 53 6.02 13.20 4.71
CA LEU A 53 4.95 13.27 5.69
C LEU A 53 5.12 12.16 6.72
N ASP A 54 5.02 12.51 7.99
CA ASP A 54 5.08 11.53 9.07
C ASP A 54 3.88 10.57 9.04
N PHE A 55 3.96 9.50 9.81
CA PHE A 55 2.92 8.49 9.88
C PHE A 55 1.55 9.09 10.22
N LYS A 56 1.49 9.99 11.21
CA LYS A 56 0.23 10.62 11.64
C LYS A 56 -0.45 11.38 10.51
N SER A 57 0.31 12.19 9.78
CA SER A 57 -0.20 12.97 8.64
C SER A 57 -0.66 12.07 7.51
N ARG A 58 0.12 11.06 7.16
CA ARG A 58 -0.24 10.08 6.13
C ARG A 58 -1.50 9.30 6.51
N LYS A 59 -1.62 8.90 7.78
CA LYS A 59 -2.79 8.20 8.29
C LYS A 59 -4.07 9.05 8.15
N ILE A 60 -4.01 10.33 8.50
CA ILE A 60 -5.15 11.25 8.38
C ILE A 60 -5.62 11.31 6.92
N ILE A 61 -4.69 11.41 5.97
CA ILE A 61 -5.04 11.47 4.55
C ILE A 61 -5.71 10.16 4.11
N ILE A 62 -5.08 9.03 4.39
CA ILE A 62 -5.55 7.71 3.92
C ILE A 62 -6.90 7.35 4.54
N GLN A 63 -7.09 7.58 5.83
CA GLN A 63 -8.35 7.22 6.49
C GLN A 63 -9.56 8.04 6.00
N ASN A 64 -9.33 9.18 5.34
CA ASN A 64 -10.37 10.02 4.78
C ASN A 64 -10.65 9.74 3.30
N ILE A 65 -10.00 8.75 2.71
CA ILE A 65 -10.32 8.29 1.35
C ILE A 65 -11.55 7.40 1.42
N LYS A 66 -12.56 7.73 0.61
CA LYS A 66 -13.87 7.05 0.63
C LYS A 66 -13.82 5.53 0.46
N TYR A 67 -12.76 4.99 -0.14
CA TYR A 67 -12.61 3.56 -0.37
C TYR A 67 -12.03 2.82 0.84
N VAL A 68 -11.45 3.53 1.80
CA VAL A 68 -10.74 2.94 2.94
C VAL A 68 -11.68 2.81 4.14
N LYS A 69 -11.79 1.61 4.67
CA LYS A 69 -12.57 1.35 5.88
C LYS A 69 -11.75 1.57 7.15
N LYS A 70 -10.49 1.14 7.15
CA LYS A 70 -9.63 1.21 8.33
C LYS A 70 -8.17 1.30 7.92
N VAL A 71 -7.38 1.99 8.72
CA VAL A 71 -5.92 2.06 8.60
C VAL A 71 -5.28 1.44 9.83
N ILE A 72 -4.33 0.53 9.61
CA ILE A 72 -3.50 -0.03 10.68
C ILE A 72 -2.02 0.19 10.33
N PRO A 73 -1.12 0.26 11.33
CA PRO A 73 0.30 0.39 11.03
C PRO A 73 0.86 -0.91 10.47
N GLN A 74 1.76 -0.79 9.50
CA GLN A 74 2.64 -1.87 9.06
C GLN A 74 4.06 -1.48 9.45
N THR A 75 4.62 -2.18 10.42
CA THR A 75 5.86 -1.79 11.09
C THR A 75 7.13 -2.21 10.35
N THR A 76 7.00 -3.09 9.36
CA THR A 76 8.10 -3.55 8.50
C THR A 76 7.61 -3.72 7.06
N LEU A 77 8.52 -3.99 6.14
CA LEU A 77 8.17 -4.34 4.75
C LEU A 77 7.46 -5.69 4.66
N ASP A 78 7.61 -6.52 5.67
CA ASP A 78 6.99 -7.83 5.71
C ASP A 78 5.49 -7.72 6.02
N TYR A 79 4.66 -8.24 5.13
CA TYR A 79 3.20 -8.25 5.29
C TYR A 79 2.72 -9.33 6.26
N VAL A 80 3.53 -10.36 6.48
CA VAL A 80 3.10 -11.59 7.18
C VAL A 80 2.48 -11.33 8.55
N PRO A 81 3.04 -10.48 9.43
CA PRO A 81 2.41 -10.22 10.72
C PRO A 81 0.97 -9.70 10.61
N ASN A 82 0.73 -8.70 9.76
CA ASN A 82 -0.61 -8.15 9.58
C ASN A 82 -1.54 -9.12 8.85
N LEU A 83 -1.03 -9.89 7.90
CA LEU A 83 -1.83 -10.92 7.22
C LEU A 83 -2.29 -12.01 8.20
N ASN A 84 -1.42 -12.47 9.08
CA ASN A 84 -1.79 -13.46 10.10
C ASN A 84 -2.83 -12.91 11.08
N LEU A 85 -2.73 -11.63 11.41
CA LEU A 85 -3.68 -10.96 12.30
C LEU A 85 -5.07 -10.84 11.67
N LEU A 86 -5.14 -10.41 10.43
CA LEU A 86 -6.40 -10.07 9.74
C LEU A 86 -6.98 -11.22 8.92
N LYS A 87 -6.16 -12.13 8.45
CA LYS A 87 -6.51 -13.21 7.51
C LYS A 87 -7.41 -12.70 6.36
N PRO A 88 -6.93 -11.70 5.58
CA PRO A 88 -7.76 -11.12 4.53
C PRO A 88 -8.05 -12.11 3.43
N ASP A 89 -9.21 -11.96 2.80
CA ASP A 89 -9.57 -12.75 1.63
C ASP A 89 -8.72 -12.37 0.42
N PHE A 90 -8.33 -11.10 0.33
CA PHE A 90 -7.52 -10.57 -0.77
C PHE A 90 -6.43 -9.65 -0.25
N VAL A 91 -5.29 -9.68 -0.93
CA VAL A 91 -4.29 -8.60 -0.91
C VAL A 91 -4.30 -7.98 -2.30
N VAL A 92 -4.38 -6.67 -2.38
CA VAL A 92 -4.32 -5.94 -3.66
C VAL A 92 -3.04 -5.13 -3.69
N HIS A 93 -2.28 -5.25 -4.75
CA HIS A 93 -1.00 -4.56 -4.96
C HIS A 93 -0.79 -4.24 -6.44
N GLY A 94 0.01 -3.23 -6.73
CA GLY A 94 0.47 -3.00 -8.09
C GLY A 94 1.39 -4.13 -8.57
N ASN A 95 1.47 -4.35 -9.87
CA ASN A 95 2.29 -5.44 -10.44
C ASN A 95 3.79 -5.11 -10.48
N ASP A 96 4.21 -3.96 -10.01
CA ASP A 96 5.59 -3.49 -10.00
C ASP A 96 6.53 -4.28 -9.07
N TRP A 97 5.99 -5.01 -8.10
CA TRP A 97 6.79 -5.81 -7.18
C TRP A 97 7.15 -7.23 -7.68
N ARG A 98 6.75 -7.56 -8.88
CA ARG A 98 7.16 -8.84 -9.52
C ARG A 98 8.64 -8.93 -9.78
N LYS A 99 9.31 -7.78 -9.81
CA LYS A 99 10.76 -7.64 -10.05
C LYS A 99 11.38 -6.76 -8.95
N GLY A 100 12.70 -6.95 -8.75
CA GLY A 100 13.46 -6.10 -7.85
C GLY A 100 13.35 -6.47 -6.38
N VAL A 101 13.56 -5.47 -5.52
CA VAL A 101 13.71 -5.64 -4.07
C VAL A 101 12.50 -6.29 -3.39
N GLN A 102 11.30 -6.02 -3.87
CA GLN A 102 10.07 -6.48 -3.26
C GLN A 102 9.59 -7.85 -3.76
N MET A 103 10.34 -8.50 -4.64
CA MET A 103 9.96 -9.83 -5.17
C MET A 103 9.80 -10.87 -4.07
N LYS A 104 10.68 -10.89 -3.09
CA LYS A 104 10.59 -11.80 -1.93
C LYS A 104 9.36 -11.51 -1.07
N THR A 105 9.04 -10.25 -0.88
CA THR A 105 7.83 -9.82 -0.16
C THR A 105 6.58 -10.37 -0.85
N ARG A 106 6.50 -10.25 -2.16
CA ARG A 106 5.40 -10.81 -2.96
C ARG A 106 5.25 -12.32 -2.77
N GLU A 107 6.34 -13.06 -2.83
CA GLU A 107 6.35 -14.53 -2.64
C GLU A 107 5.84 -14.90 -1.25
N ARG A 108 6.26 -14.19 -0.21
CA ARG A 108 5.81 -14.42 1.16
C ARG A 108 4.32 -14.12 1.33
N VAL A 109 3.81 -13.09 0.69
CA VAL A 109 2.37 -12.75 0.69
C VAL A 109 1.57 -13.90 0.08
N ILE A 110 1.96 -14.37 -1.10
CA ILE A 110 1.29 -15.47 -1.80
C ILE A 110 1.27 -16.73 -0.93
N LYS A 111 2.42 -17.10 -0.37
CA LYS A 111 2.57 -18.26 0.49
C LYS A 111 1.69 -18.17 1.74
N THR A 112 1.64 -17.01 2.37
CA THR A 112 0.87 -16.79 3.59
C THR A 112 -0.63 -16.86 3.31
N LEU A 113 -1.11 -16.21 2.25
CA LEU A 113 -2.51 -16.22 1.85
C LEU A 113 -3.04 -17.64 1.58
N LYS A 114 -2.22 -18.52 1.05
CA LYS A 114 -2.60 -19.92 0.79
C LYS A 114 -3.07 -20.66 2.04
N LYS A 115 -2.62 -20.26 3.22
CA LYS A 115 -3.00 -20.91 4.50
C LYS A 115 -4.50 -20.84 4.79
N TRP A 116 -5.20 -19.85 4.24
CA TRP A 116 -6.66 -19.69 4.39
C TRP A 116 -7.38 -19.45 3.05
N SER A 117 -6.79 -19.86 1.96
CA SER A 117 -7.32 -19.71 0.60
C SER A 117 -7.52 -18.26 0.15
N GLY A 118 -6.76 -17.33 0.73
CA GLY A 118 -6.72 -15.93 0.28
C GLY A 118 -6.00 -15.80 -1.06
N LYS A 119 -6.26 -14.70 -1.76
CA LYS A 119 -5.73 -14.46 -3.11
C LYS A 119 -5.05 -13.11 -3.22
N LEU A 120 -3.96 -13.08 -3.98
CA LEU A 120 -3.30 -11.84 -4.39
C LEU A 120 -3.93 -11.36 -5.70
N ILE A 121 -4.39 -10.11 -5.71
CA ILE A 121 -4.89 -9.42 -6.89
C ILE A 121 -3.85 -8.37 -7.28
N GLU A 122 -3.27 -8.51 -8.45
CA GLU A 122 -2.28 -7.56 -8.95
C GLU A 122 -2.91 -6.63 -9.98
N VAL A 123 -2.69 -5.33 -9.76
CA VAL A 123 -3.25 -4.26 -10.56
C VAL A 123 -2.17 -3.70 -11.46
N LYS A 124 -2.52 -3.43 -12.72
CA LYS A 124 -1.59 -2.80 -13.65
C LYS A 124 -1.13 -1.46 -13.07
N TYR A 125 0.19 -1.26 -13.06
CA TYR A 125 0.81 -0.03 -12.61
C TYR A 125 0.31 1.18 -13.41
N THR A 126 -0.04 2.28 -12.72
CA THR A 126 -0.46 3.51 -13.38
C THR A 126 0.76 4.20 -14.00
N LYS A 127 0.76 4.34 -15.33
CA LYS A 127 1.86 4.96 -16.07
C LYS A 127 1.95 6.45 -15.80
N ASN A 128 3.18 7.00 -15.92
CA ASN A 128 3.50 8.43 -15.88
C ASN A 128 3.23 9.13 -14.53
N ILE A 129 2.99 8.37 -13.46
CA ILE A 129 2.87 8.92 -12.11
C ILE A 129 3.49 7.97 -11.09
N SER A 130 4.31 8.52 -10.20
CA SER A 130 4.83 7.82 -9.03
C SER A 130 5.30 8.85 -8.00
N SER A 131 5.38 8.44 -6.73
CA SER A 131 5.94 9.29 -5.67
C SER A 131 7.38 9.71 -5.98
N THR A 132 8.17 8.80 -6.56
CA THR A 132 9.55 9.09 -6.99
C THR A 132 9.60 10.21 -8.03
N MET A 133 8.73 10.16 -9.04
CA MET A 133 8.65 11.20 -10.08
C MET A 133 8.23 12.55 -9.48
N LEU A 134 7.25 12.56 -8.59
CA LEU A 134 6.77 13.77 -7.93
C LEU A 134 7.87 14.41 -7.06
N LYS A 135 8.61 13.59 -6.32
CA LYS A 135 9.74 14.04 -5.50
C LYS A 135 10.84 14.67 -6.36
N LYS A 136 11.17 14.06 -7.49
CA LYS A 136 12.15 14.61 -8.46
C LYS A 136 11.69 15.94 -9.01
N ARG A 137 10.41 16.11 -9.34
CA ARG A 137 9.86 17.38 -9.81
C ARG A 137 9.97 18.47 -8.75
N LEU A 138 9.67 18.17 -7.51
CA LEU A 138 9.77 19.13 -6.41
C LEU A 138 11.20 19.63 -6.25
N ILE A 139 12.17 18.73 -6.25
CA ILE A 139 13.60 19.04 -6.14
C ILE A 139 14.04 19.92 -7.32
N LYS A 140 13.70 19.53 -8.55
CA LYS A 140 14.03 20.27 -9.76
C LYS A 140 13.48 21.69 -9.72
N ASN A 141 12.21 21.86 -9.34
CA ASN A 141 11.58 23.18 -9.26
C ASN A 141 12.22 24.05 -8.19
N TYR A 142 12.60 23.47 -7.07
CA TYR A 142 13.30 24.19 -6.00
C TYR A 142 14.68 24.72 -6.44
N VAL A 143 15.45 23.89 -7.14
CA VAL A 143 16.78 24.28 -7.66
C VAL A 143 16.68 25.37 -8.72
N ILE A 144 15.68 25.31 -9.60
CA ILE A 144 15.50 26.32 -10.67
C ILE A 144 15.15 27.71 -10.09
N LYS A 145 14.41 27.75 -8.97
CA LYS A 145 13.99 29.00 -8.34
C LYS A 145 15.06 29.66 -7.46
N LYS A 146 16.17 29.00 -7.20
CA LYS A 146 17.33 29.56 -6.53
C LYS A 146 18.24 30.29 -7.51
#